data_d006b881ef9e023922147cde8936c127
#
_entry.id   d006b881ef9e023922147cde8936c127
#
_cell.length_a   1.000
_cell.length_b   1.000
_cell.length_c   1.000
_cell.angle_alpha   90.00
_cell.angle_beta   90.00
_cell.angle_gamma   90.00
#
_symmetry.space_group_name_H-M   'P 1'
#
loop_
_entity.id
_entity.type
_entity.pdbx_description
1 polymer ?
#
loop_
_entity_poly.entity_id
_entity_poly.type
_entity_poly.pdbx_seq_one_letter_code
_entity_poly.pdbx_strand_id
1 'polypeptide(L)'
;MGHLEASGLQDLFPLTNSDSKTDLIQRVRDARSGITMFGLTRNFYGTDELRELFVAKSHEVPVRVFIMDPFCESRKDRYRLEPSEAAMEDPARYMREVLTPLAEAARTGGGDFKIYLFNFPCSFALEMIDDTMRVMLYGHGKRGTDGPILVFDRGSAETGPTPYWQYFEDQLAWIQRLADADEVPEPWRSKGIRVVPC
;
A
#
# COMPACT_ATOMS: atom_id res chain seq x y z
N MET A 1 15.26 -28.53 -3.35
CA MET A 1 14.56 -27.29 -2.99
C MET A 1 13.31 -27.16 -3.84
N GLY A 2 12.12 -27.10 -3.26
CA GLY A 2 10.88 -26.99 -4.01
C GLY A 2 10.72 -25.61 -4.64
N HIS A 3 9.97 -25.50 -5.73
CA HIS A 3 9.71 -24.22 -6.40
C HIS A 3 9.08 -23.18 -5.47
N LEU A 4 8.31 -23.59 -4.45
CA LEU A 4 7.71 -22.70 -3.46
C LEU A 4 8.76 -22.07 -2.52
N GLU A 5 9.72 -22.86 -2.04
CA GLU A 5 10.82 -22.32 -1.22
C GLU A 5 11.68 -21.31 -1.99
N ALA A 6 11.95 -21.60 -3.27
CA ALA A 6 12.71 -20.70 -4.14
C ALA A 6 11.94 -19.41 -4.49
N SER A 7 10.61 -19.38 -4.33
CA SER A 7 9.78 -18.21 -4.63
C SER A 7 9.79 -17.15 -3.54
N GLY A 8 10.19 -17.49 -2.32
CA GLY A 8 10.09 -16.64 -1.14
C GLY A 8 8.69 -16.55 -0.53
N LEU A 9 7.73 -17.34 -1.02
CA LEU A 9 6.37 -17.38 -0.45
C LEU A 9 6.43 -18.02 0.94
N GLN A 10 6.13 -17.22 1.98
CA GLN A 10 6.13 -17.67 3.37
C GLN A 10 4.74 -18.07 3.85
N ASP A 11 3.72 -17.30 3.44
CA ASP A 11 2.36 -17.46 3.96
C ASP A 11 1.32 -17.03 2.93
N LEU A 12 0.08 -17.46 3.15
CA LEU A 12 -1.08 -17.17 2.32
C LEU A 12 -2.32 -17.00 3.19
N PHE A 13 -2.90 -15.81 3.20
CA PHE A 13 -4.23 -15.59 3.75
C PHE A 13 -5.25 -15.67 2.62
N PRO A 14 -6.30 -16.51 2.72
CA PRO A 14 -7.29 -16.68 1.66
C PRO A 14 -8.06 -15.40 1.32
N LEU A 15 -8.21 -14.53 2.31
CA LEU A 15 -8.88 -13.22 2.19
C LEU A 15 -8.46 -12.30 3.34
N THR A 16 -8.86 -11.04 3.28
CA THR A 16 -8.69 -10.11 4.40
C THR A 16 -9.70 -10.44 5.51
N ASN A 17 -9.22 -10.97 6.61
CA ASN A 17 -9.97 -11.35 7.81
C ASN A 17 -9.26 -10.86 9.08
N SER A 18 -9.73 -11.31 10.26
CA SER A 18 -9.09 -10.97 11.54
C SER A 18 -7.62 -11.37 11.59
N ASP A 19 -7.28 -12.55 11.10
CA ASP A 19 -5.93 -13.10 11.20
C ASP A 19 -4.95 -12.31 10.33
N SER A 20 -5.35 -12.03 9.07
CA SER A 20 -4.53 -11.22 8.17
C SER A 20 -4.36 -9.77 8.64
N LYS A 21 -5.37 -9.21 9.35
CA LYS A 21 -5.28 -7.88 9.96
C LYS A 21 -4.37 -7.89 11.18
N THR A 22 -4.49 -8.90 12.03
CA THR A 22 -3.63 -9.07 13.21
C THR A 22 -2.17 -9.25 12.79
N ASP A 23 -1.91 -10.05 11.74
CA ASP A 23 -0.57 -10.19 11.17
C ASP A 23 -0.02 -8.85 10.67
N LEU A 24 -0.82 -8.06 9.94
CA LEU A 24 -0.40 -6.72 9.50
C LEU A 24 -0.05 -5.81 10.67
N ILE A 25 -0.95 -5.70 11.66
CA ILE A 25 -0.74 -4.86 12.83
C ILE A 25 0.55 -5.26 13.57
N GLN A 26 0.77 -6.57 13.75
CA GLN A 26 1.97 -7.06 14.41
C GLN A 26 3.24 -6.71 13.63
N ARG A 27 3.25 -6.90 12.32
CA ARG A 27 4.40 -6.54 11.48
C ARG A 27 4.69 -5.05 11.52
N VAL A 28 3.66 -4.20 11.44
CA VAL A 28 3.83 -2.74 11.59
C VAL A 28 4.40 -2.39 12.96
N ARG A 29 3.92 -3.03 14.02
CA ARG A 29 4.40 -2.80 15.39
C ARG A 29 5.87 -3.19 15.55
N ASP A 30 6.30 -4.25 14.90
CA ASP A 30 7.66 -4.79 14.99
C ASP A 30 8.65 -4.18 13.97
N ALA A 31 8.18 -3.32 13.07
CA ALA A 31 8.97 -2.71 12.01
C ALA A 31 10.21 -1.96 12.55
N ARG A 32 11.35 -2.12 11.86
CA ARG A 32 12.66 -1.60 12.27
C ARG A 32 13.43 -0.83 11.21
N SER A 33 13.05 -0.97 9.93
CA SER A 33 13.75 -0.32 8.81
C SER A 33 12.86 0.56 7.97
N GLY A 34 11.58 0.18 7.78
CA GLY A 34 10.64 0.99 7.02
C GLY A 34 9.30 0.34 6.76
N ILE A 35 8.32 1.17 6.49
CA ILE A 35 6.95 0.76 6.17
C ILE A 35 6.53 1.48 4.90
N THR A 36 6.20 0.71 3.86
CA THR A 36 5.64 1.25 2.61
C THR A 36 4.36 0.52 2.26
N MET A 37 3.29 1.27 2.06
CA MET A 37 1.96 0.79 1.75
C MET A 37 1.52 1.37 0.40
N PHE A 38 1.08 0.54 -0.52
CA PHE A 38 0.57 0.94 -1.82
C PHE A 38 -0.76 0.26 -2.12
N GLY A 39 -1.74 0.99 -2.59
CA GLY A 39 -3.02 0.40 -3.03
C GLY A 39 -4.16 1.38 -3.22
N LEU A 40 -5.32 0.83 -3.60
CA LEU A 40 -6.48 1.57 -4.07
C LEU A 40 -7.08 2.51 -3.01
N THR A 41 -7.67 1.98 -1.96
CA THR A 41 -8.41 2.77 -0.96
C THR A 41 -7.76 2.79 0.39
N ARG A 42 -7.18 1.69 0.80
CA ARG A 42 -6.54 1.56 2.11
C ARG A 42 -7.41 2.00 3.30
N ASN A 43 -8.73 1.75 3.20
CA ASN A 43 -9.69 2.13 4.24
C ASN A 43 -9.28 1.65 5.64
N PHE A 44 -8.68 0.46 5.72
CA PHE A 44 -8.22 -0.09 6.99
C PHE A 44 -7.14 0.77 7.66
N TYR A 45 -6.31 1.47 6.88
CA TYR A 45 -5.26 2.35 7.44
C TYR A 45 -5.82 3.64 8.05
N GLY A 46 -7.06 4.02 7.69
CA GLY A 46 -7.78 5.12 8.30
C GLY A 46 -8.40 4.79 9.65
N THR A 47 -8.37 3.52 10.10
CA THR A 47 -8.81 3.15 11.45
C THR A 47 -7.91 3.78 12.51
N ASP A 48 -8.48 4.12 13.66
CA ASP A 48 -7.73 4.76 14.74
C ASP A 48 -6.50 3.93 15.14
N GLU A 49 -6.66 2.62 15.27
CA GLU A 49 -5.58 1.71 15.66
C GLU A 49 -4.36 1.78 14.73
N LEU A 50 -4.55 1.64 13.42
CA LEU A 50 -3.42 1.68 12.47
C LEU A 50 -2.89 3.09 12.27
N ARG A 51 -3.74 4.09 12.28
CA ARG A 51 -3.33 5.49 12.18
C ARG A 51 -2.40 5.88 13.33
N GLU A 52 -2.77 5.56 14.56
CA GLU A 52 -1.95 5.82 15.75
C GLU A 52 -0.64 5.03 15.70
N LEU A 53 -0.69 3.79 15.25
CA LEU A 53 0.49 2.94 15.12
C LEU A 53 1.46 3.49 14.06
N PHE A 54 0.97 3.96 12.90
CA PHE A 54 1.81 4.61 11.89
C PHE A 54 2.47 5.89 12.42
N VAL A 55 1.73 6.71 13.16
CA VAL A 55 2.30 7.90 13.81
C VAL A 55 3.41 7.48 14.78
N ALA A 56 3.15 6.54 15.67
CA ALA A 56 4.14 6.08 16.63
C ALA A 56 5.39 5.53 15.92
N LYS A 57 5.21 4.66 14.92
CA LYS A 57 6.35 4.08 14.17
C LYS A 57 7.10 5.08 13.32
N SER A 58 6.46 6.15 12.87
CA SER A 58 7.12 7.19 12.07
C SER A 58 8.24 7.96 12.80
N HIS A 59 8.29 7.87 14.11
CA HIS A 59 9.42 8.37 14.91
C HIS A 59 10.65 7.44 14.91
N GLU A 60 10.44 6.19 14.54
CA GLU A 60 11.48 5.17 14.54
C GLU A 60 11.96 4.83 13.12
N VAL A 61 11.01 4.72 12.18
CA VAL A 61 11.27 4.31 10.80
C VAL A 61 10.44 5.15 9.81
N PRO A 62 10.88 5.32 8.56
CA PRO A 62 10.07 6.01 7.55
C PRO A 62 8.77 5.26 7.25
N VAL A 63 7.64 5.96 7.24
CA VAL A 63 6.32 5.46 6.86
C VAL A 63 5.86 6.15 5.59
N ARG A 64 5.57 5.38 4.55
CA ARG A 64 5.14 5.85 3.23
C ARG A 64 3.84 5.16 2.83
N VAL A 65 2.79 5.93 2.58
CA VAL A 65 1.47 5.40 2.20
C VAL A 65 1.06 5.99 0.86
N PHE A 66 0.93 5.15 -0.15
CA PHE A 66 0.49 5.52 -1.49
C PHE A 66 -0.96 5.08 -1.68
N ILE A 67 -1.84 6.03 -1.93
CA ILE A 67 -3.28 5.83 -2.07
C ILE A 67 -3.71 6.37 -3.43
N MET A 68 -4.60 5.65 -4.14
CA MET A 68 -5.16 6.17 -5.38
C MET A 68 -6.03 7.41 -5.10
N ASP A 69 -5.80 8.47 -5.88
CA ASP A 69 -6.55 9.73 -5.78
C ASP A 69 -8.07 9.45 -5.88
N PRO A 70 -8.85 9.84 -4.88
CA PRO A 70 -10.30 9.57 -4.87
C PRO A 70 -11.06 10.21 -6.03
N PHE A 71 -10.50 11.22 -6.67
CA PHE A 71 -11.14 11.96 -7.76
C PHE A 71 -10.61 11.57 -9.15
N CYS A 72 -9.62 10.69 -9.27
CA CYS A 72 -9.06 10.32 -10.57
C CYS A 72 -9.95 9.38 -11.38
N GLU A 73 -9.82 9.42 -12.71
CA GLU A 73 -10.58 8.56 -13.62
C GLU A 73 -10.24 7.08 -13.43
N SER A 74 -8.97 6.75 -13.18
CA SER A 74 -8.55 5.35 -12.93
C SER A 74 -9.31 4.72 -11.77
N ARG A 75 -9.65 5.51 -10.73
CA ARG A 75 -10.46 5.01 -9.61
C ARG A 75 -11.91 4.80 -10.01
N LYS A 76 -12.50 5.72 -10.77
CA LYS A 76 -13.87 5.58 -11.30
C LYS A 76 -13.99 4.36 -12.20
N ASP A 77 -13.01 4.14 -13.09
CA ASP A 77 -13.00 2.97 -13.96
C ASP A 77 -12.88 1.67 -13.16
N ARG A 78 -12.06 1.66 -12.11
CA ARG A 78 -11.95 0.52 -11.21
C ARG A 78 -13.28 0.17 -10.57
N TYR A 79 -14.01 1.14 -10.08
CA TYR A 79 -15.30 0.93 -9.46
C TYR A 79 -16.39 0.46 -10.43
N ARG A 80 -16.34 0.86 -11.71
CA ARG A 80 -17.22 0.29 -12.75
C ARG A 80 -17.06 -1.22 -12.90
N LEU A 81 -15.87 -1.75 -12.60
CA LEU A 81 -15.56 -3.18 -12.61
C LEU A 81 -15.92 -3.89 -11.30
N GLU A 82 -16.23 -3.15 -10.24
CA GLU A 82 -16.57 -3.67 -8.92
C GLU A 82 -17.87 -3.02 -8.39
N PRO A 83 -19.04 -3.44 -8.88
CA PRO A 83 -20.32 -2.84 -8.48
C PRO A 83 -20.59 -2.88 -6.96
N SER A 84 -20.00 -3.83 -6.25
CA SER A 84 -20.11 -3.94 -4.79
C SER A 84 -19.38 -2.83 -4.04
N GLU A 85 -18.39 -2.20 -4.64
CA GLU A 85 -17.70 -1.03 -4.10
C GLU A 85 -18.29 0.29 -4.61
N ALA A 86 -19.02 0.27 -5.73
CA ALA A 86 -19.65 1.46 -6.30
C ALA A 86 -20.61 2.17 -5.32
N ALA A 87 -21.23 1.43 -4.41
CA ALA A 87 -22.07 1.99 -3.35
C ALA A 87 -21.28 2.71 -2.23
N MET A 88 -19.95 2.53 -2.19
CA MET A 88 -19.05 3.19 -1.23
C MET A 88 -18.36 4.42 -1.84
N GLU A 89 -18.74 4.80 -3.03
CA GLU A 89 -18.06 5.72 -3.95
C GLU A 89 -18.47 7.19 -3.78
N ASP A 90 -18.51 7.66 -2.59
CA ASP A 90 -18.47 9.10 -2.39
C ASP A 90 -17.03 9.55 -2.15
N PRO A 91 -16.32 10.13 -3.16
CA PRO A 91 -14.96 10.64 -2.96
C PRO A 91 -14.86 11.65 -1.83
N ALA A 92 -15.91 12.46 -1.62
CA ALA A 92 -15.95 13.44 -0.54
C ALA A 92 -16.08 12.75 0.82
N ARG A 93 -16.85 11.68 0.91
CA ARG A 93 -16.92 10.84 2.10
C ARG A 93 -15.57 10.19 2.41
N TYR A 94 -14.93 9.60 1.42
CA TYR A 94 -13.62 8.99 1.57
C TYR A 94 -12.56 10.01 2.04
N MET A 95 -12.55 11.20 1.46
CA MET A 95 -11.69 12.30 1.91
C MET A 95 -11.91 12.62 3.37
N ARG A 96 -13.16 12.80 3.78
CA ARG A 96 -13.52 13.18 5.15
C ARG A 96 -13.24 12.09 6.18
N GLU A 97 -13.56 10.84 5.86
CA GLU A 97 -13.54 9.73 6.83
C GLU A 97 -12.21 8.97 6.87
N VAL A 98 -11.41 9.01 5.81
CA VAL A 98 -10.17 8.25 5.71
C VAL A 98 -8.96 9.13 5.46
N LEU A 99 -8.93 9.86 4.35
CA LEU A 99 -7.70 10.51 3.89
C LEU A 99 -7.36 11.75 4.73
N THR A 100 -8.34 12.60 5.05
CA THR A 100 -8.09 13.79 5.86
C THR A 100 -7.59 13.44 7.27
N PRO A 101 -8.23 12.52 8.03
CA PRO A 101 -7.72 12.12 9.34
C PRO A 101 -6.32 11.50 9.26
N LEU A 102 -6.03 10.71 8.23
CA LEU A 102 -4.72 10.11 8.05
C LEU A 102 -3.64 11.16 7.72
N ALA A 103 -3.95 12.11 6.83
CA ALA A 103 -3.06 13.21 6.47
C ALA A 103 -2.80 14.15 7.66
N GLU A 104 -3.83 14.42 8.45
CA GLU A 104 -3.72 15.25 9.65
C GLU A 104 -2.84 14.56 10.70
N ALA A 105 -3.01 13.27 10.92
CA ALA A 105 -2.17 12.49 11.80
C ALA A 105 -0.69 12.47 11.34
N ALA A 106 -0.44 12.32 10.03
CA ALA A 106 0.89 12.42 9.46
C ALA A 106 1.53 13.79 9.70
N ARG A 107 0.76 14.86 9.53
CA ARG A 107 1.22 16.24 9.72
C ARG A 107 1.52 16.56 11.19
N THR A 108 0.62 16.17 12.10
CA THR A 108 0.69 16.55 13.52
C THR A 108 1.56 15.61 14.34
N GLY A 109 1.80 14.39 13.84
CA GLY A 109 2.56 13.36 14.54
C GLY A 109 4.05 13.66 14.71
N GLY A 110 4.65 14.51 13.86
CA GLY A 110 6.03 14.97 14.02
C GLY A 110 7.12 13.95 13.59
N GLY A 111 6.72 12.75 13.12
CA GLY A 111 7.62 11.73 12.61
C GLY A 111 7.81 11.77 11.08
N ASP A 112 8.57 10.83 10.51
CA ASP A 112 8.74 10.69 9.05
C ASP A 112 7.59 9.89 8.43
N PHE A 113 6.39 10.45 8.46
CA PHE A 113 5.18 9.89 7.87
C PHE A 113 4.73 10.71 6.66
N LYS A 114 4.69 10.10 5.47
CA LYS A 114 4.26 10.76 4.24
C LYS A 114 3.17 10.00 3.52
N ILE A 115 2.20 10.73 2.97
CA ILE A 115 1.10 10.20 2.19
C ILE A 115 1.20 10.76 0.77
N TYR A 116 1.07 9.86 -0.20
CA TYR A 116 1.15 10.16 -1.62
C TYR A 116 -0.16 9.76 -2.30
N LEU A 117 -0.68 10.61 -3.16
CA LEU A 117 -1.81 10.29 -4.03
C LEU A 117 -1.30 10.00 -5.43
N PHE A 118 -1.73 8.86 -6.00
CA PHE A 118 -1.43 8.50 -7.38
C PHE A 118 -2.71 8.40 -8.22
N ASN A 119 -2.60 8.54 -9.55
CA ASN A 119 -3.74 8.63 -10.47
C ASN A 119 -3.68 7.66 -11.66
N PHE A 120 -2.86 6.64 -11.58
CA PHE A 120 -2.74 5.60 -12.62
C PHE A 120 -3.38 4.29 -12.18
N PRO A 121 -3.77 3.39 -13.13
CA PRO A 121 -4.35 2.11 -12.80
C PRO A 121 -3.42 1.24 -11.96
N CYS A 122 -3.95 0.53 -10.97
CA CYS A 122 -3.21 -0.48 -10.23
C CYS A 122 -3.99 -1.80 -10.17
N SER A 123 -3.28 -2.91 -10.29
CA SER A 123 -3.83 -4.27 -10.29
C SER A 123 -3.50 -5.06 -9.03
N PHE A 124 -2.76 -4.46 -8.11
CA PHE A 124 -2.38 -5.07 -6.84
C PHE A 124 -2.30 -4.00 -5.75
N ALA A 125 -2.37 -4.46 -4.51
CA ALA A 125 -1.95 -3.71 -3.35
C ALA A 125 -0.71 -4.34 -2.74
N LEU A 126 0.13 -3.54 -2.10
CA LEU A 126 1.39 -3.98 -1.55
C LEU A 126 1.60 -3.34 -0.18
N GLU A 127 2.06 -4.16 0.76
CA GLU A 127 2.46 -3.77 2.10
C GLU A 127 3.87 -4.29 2.34
N MET A 128 4.88 -3.42 2.16
CA MET A 128 6.27 -3.76 2.43
C MET A 128 6.65 -3.25 3.81
N ILE A 129 7.05 -4.15 4.68
CA ILE A 129 7.43 -3.89 6.06
C ILE A 129 8.73 -4.63 6.31
N ASP A 130 9.82 -3.89 6.45
CA ASP A 130 11.18 -4.43 6.55
C ASP A 130 11.48 -5.41 5.39
N ASP A 131 11.80 -6.65 5.71
CA ASP A 131 12.07 -7.73 4.76
C ASP A 131 10.84 -8.61 4.44
N THR A 132 9.64 -8.15 4.78
CA THR A 132 8.39 -8.84 4.47
C THR A 132 7.54 -8.02 3.49
N MET A 133 6.98 -8.69 2.50
CA MET A 133 6.09 -8.09 1.53
C MET A 133 4.77 -8.86 1.45
N ARG A 134 3.66 -8.16 1.68
CA ARG A 134 2.30 -8.70 1.56
C ARG A 134 1.66 -8.13 0.32
N VAL A 135 1.21 -8.99 -0.59
CA VAL A 135 0.66 -8.62 -1.90
C VAL A 135 -0.78 -9.09 -2.00
N MET A 136 -1.69 -8.18 -2.33
CA MET A 136 -3.09 -8.45 -2.63
C MET A 136 -3.34 -8.20 -4.11
N LEU A 137 -3.82 -9.20 -4.82
CA LEU A 137 -4.17 -9.06 -6.24
C LEU A 137 -5.62 -8.57 -6.37
N TYR A 138 -5.83 -7.55 -7.18
CA TYR A 138 -7.17 -7.07 -7.50
C TYR A 138 -7.78 -7.88 -8.65
N GLY A 139 -8.90 -8.53 -8.36
CA GLY A 139 -9.71 -9.25 -9.36
C GLY A 139 -10.75 -8.33 -10.02
N HIS A 140 -11.51 -8.88 -10.96
CA HIS A 140 -12.70 -8.25 -11.53
C HIS A 140 -13.95 -8.76 -10.81
N GLY A 141 -14.89 -7.85 -10.51
CA GLY A 141 -16.16 -8.18 -9.88
C GLY A 141 -16.10 -8.60 -8.42
N LYS A 142 -14.92 -8.46 -7.77
CA LYS A 142 -14.72 -8.74 -6.35
C LYS A 142 -13.89 -7.65 -5.70
N ARG A 143 -14.10 -7.42 -4.43
CA ARG A 143 -13.29 -6.47 -3.65
C ARG A 143 -11.87 -7.01 -3.51
N GLY A 144 -10.89 -6.13 -3.40
CA GLY A 144 -9.53 -6.52 -3.06
C GLY A 144 -9.43 -7.29 -1.73
N THR A 145 -10.34 -6.99 -0.79
CA THR A 145 -10.45 -7.71 0.50
C THR A 145 -10.94 -9.15 0.39
N ASP A 146 -11.56 -9.52 -0.73
CA ASP A 146 -12.08 -10.88 -0.99
C ASP A 146 -11.03 -11.73 -1.74
N GLY A 147 -9.89 -11.15 -2.06
CA GLY A 147 -8.77 -11.82 -2.72
C GLY A 147 -7.72 -12.33 -1.73
N PRO A 148 -6.84 -13.24 -2.19
CA PRO A 148 -5.76 -13.75 -1.35
C PRO A 148 -4.72 -12.67 -1.05
N ILE A 149 -4.07 -12.81 0.11
CA ILE A 149 -2.89 -12.04 0.48
C ILE A 149 -1.71 -13.01 0.46
N LEU A 150 -0.78 -12.78 -0.44
CA LEU A 150 0.46 -13.52 -0.55
C LEU A 150 1.54 -12.83 0.29
N VAL A 151 2.22 -13.57 1.12
CA VAL A 151 3.29 -13.05 1.98
C VAL A 151 4.62 -13.57 1.49
N PHE A 152 5.52 -12.67 1.11
CA PHE A 152 6.85 -13.00 0.60
C PHE A 152 7.92 -12.50 1.57
N ASP A 153 8.99 -13.26 1.68
CA ASP A 153 10.23 -12.88 2.32
C ASP A 153 11.23 -12.38 1.28
N ARG A 154 12.08 -11.46 1.68
CA ARG A 154 13.14 -10.92 0.83
C ARG A 154 14.16 -11.97 0.40
N GLY A 155 14.43 -12.91 1.27
CA GLY A 155 15.56 -13.83 1.15
C GLY A 155 16.72 -13.43 2.06
N SER A 156 17.76 -14.22 2.04
CA SER A 156 18.94 -13.97 2.86
C SER A 156 19.97 -13.06 2.18
N ALA A 157 20.87 -12.48 2.96
CA ALA A 157 21.99 -11.72 2.42
C ALA A 157 22.91 -12.55 1.51
N GLU A 158 22.96 -13.87 1.73
CA GLU A 158 23.80 -14.79 0.95
C GLU A 158 23.17 -15.15 -0.42
N THR A 159 21.84 -15.31 -0.46
CA THR A 159 21.12 -15.72 -1.67
C THR A 159 20.59 -14.53 -2.49
N GLY A 160 20.58 -13.35 -1.90
CA GLY A 160 19.93 -12.17 -2.48
C GLY A 160 18.41 -12.23 -2.38
N PRO A 161 17.72 -11.26 -2.99
CA PRO A 161 16.27 -11.19 -2.98
C PRO A 161 15.64 -12.33 -3.76
N THR A 162 14.51 -12.84 -3.28
CA THR A 162 13.72 -13.85 -4.01
C THR A 162 13.08 -13.25 -5.26
N PRO A 163 12.77 -14.06 -6.33
CA PRO A 163 12.28 -13.54 -7.59
C PRO A 163 10.97 -12.73 -7.48
N TYR A 164 10.04 -13.15 -6.63
CA TYR A 164 8.79 -12.40 -6.42
C TYR A 164 9.02 -11.13 -5.62
N TRP A 165 9.90 -11.17 -4.61
CA TRP A 165 10.30 -9.95 -3.91
C TRP A 165 10.87 -8.94 -4.88
N GLN A 166 11.86 -9.33 -5.69
CA GLN A 166 12.51 -8.44 -6.65
C GLN A 166 11.50 -7.84 -7.63
N TYR A 167 10.57 -8.65 -8.15
CA TYR A 167 9.54 -8.17 -9.06
C TYR A 167 8.70 -7.04 -8.45
N PHE A 168 8.20 -7.21 -7.23
CA PHE A 168 7.36 -6.22 -6.58
C PHE A 168 8.16 -5.03 -6.02
N GLU A 169 9.40 -5.24 -5.58
CA GLU A 169 10.32 -4.18 -5.21
C GLU A 169 10.60 -3.26 -6.39
N ASP A 170 10.81 -3.80 -7.59
CA ASP A 170 10.99 -3.02 -8.82
C ASP A 170 9.74 -2.20 -9.17
N GLN A 171 8.54 -2.79 -8.99
CA GLN A 171 7.28 -2.03 -9.17
C GLN A 171 7.18 -0.88 -8.18
N LEU A 172 7.50 -1.12 -6.91
CA LEU A 172 7.48 -0.09 -5.89
C LEU A 172 8.53 0.98 -6.13
N ALA A 173 9.74 0.61 -6.53
CA ALA A 173 10.80 1.54 -6.89
C ALA A 173 10.38 2.44 -8.06
N TRP A 174 9.66 1.89 -9.06
CA TRP A 174 9.08 2.68 -10.14
C TRP A 174 8.04 3.67 -9.63
N ILE A 175 7.14 3.27 -8.73
CA ILE A 175 6.14 4.12 -8.10
C ILE A 175 6.81 5.25 -7.30
N GLN A 176 7.85 4.95 -6.56
CA GLN A 176 8.61 5.93 -5.78
C GLN A 176 9.30 6.95 -6.68
N ARG A 177 9.88 6.52 -7.82
CA ARG A 177 10.45 7.45 -8.81
C ARG A 177 9.43 8.41 -9.40
N LEU A 178 8.16 7.98 -9.54
CA LEU A 178 7.08 8.89 -9.94
C LEU A 178 6.81 9.98 -8.90
N ALA A 179 7.11 9.72 -7.62
CA ALA A 179 7.01 10.72 -6.56
C ALA A 179 8.16 11.74 -6.59
N ASP A 180 9.33 11.30 -7.06
CA ASP A 180 10.53 12.14 -7.24
C ASP A 180 10.47 12.79 -8.64
N ALA A 181 9.62 13.82 -8.76
CA ALA A 181 9.16 14.38 -10.04
C ALA A 181 10.26 14.86 -11.03
N ASP A 182 11.48 15.06 -10.57
CA ASP A 182 12.58 15.52 -11.40
C ASP A 182 13.17 14.43 -12.31
N GLU A 183 12.94 13.16 -12.02
CA GLU A 183 13.46 12.03 -12.79
C GLU A 183 12.44 11.42 -13.78
N VAL A 184 11.16 11.81 -13.68
CA VAL A 184 10.09 11.20 -14.48
C VAL A 184 9.77 12.04 -15.72
N PRO A 185 9.88 11.46 -16.94
CA PRO A 185 9.54 12.17 -18.17
C PRO A 185 8.03 12.41 -18.32
N GLU A 186 7.67 13.47 -19.07
CA GLU A 186 6.28 13.66 -19.52
C GLU A 186 5.83 12.49 -20.44
N PRO A 187 4.55 12.07 -20.41
CA PRO A 187 3.44 12.73 -19.70
C PRO A 187 3.23 12.24 -18.26
N TRP A 188 4.06 11.37 -17.74
CA TRP A 188 3.90 10.75 -16.43
C TRP A 188 4.09 11.74 -15.28
N ARG A 189 4.95 12.73 -15.45
CA ARG A 189 5.18 13.78 -14.46
C ARG A 189 3.90 14.54 -14.13
N SER A 190 3.12 14.93 -15.14
CA SER A 190 1.87 15.68 -14.97
C SER A 190 0.70 14.81 -14.48
N LYS A 191 0.80 13.47 -14.68
CA LYS A 191 -0.23 12.48 -14.30
C LYS A 191 0.17 11.62 -13.11
N GLY A 192 1.33 11.86 -12.53
CA GLY A 192 1.97 10.98 -11.58
C GLY A 192 1.45 11.09 -10.16
N ILE A 193 2.37 11.26 -9.25
CA ILE A 193 2.11 11.25 -7.81
C ILE A 193 2.21 12.67 -7.28
N ARG A 194 1.31 13.03 -6.38
CA ARG A 194 1.39 14.25 -5.57
C ARG A 194 1.43 13.91 -4.10
N VAL A 195 2.26 14.58 -3.36
CA VAL A 195 2.24 14.52 -1.90
C VAL A 195 0.96 15.22 -1.42
N VAL A 196 0.27 14.62 -0.47
CA VAL A 196 -0.87 15.27 0.19
C VAL A 196 -0.31 16.46 0.95
N PRO A 197 -0.79 17.68 0.69
CA PRO A 197 -0.33 18.84 1.44
C PRO A 197 -0.66 18.67 2.92
N CYS A 198 0.34 18.88 3.75
CA CYS A 198 0.23 18.88 5.19
C CYS A 198 -0.37 20.20 5.68
#